data_988e3950d3e2704b149a731102b5b166
#
_entry.id   988e3950d3e2704b149a731102b5b166
#
_cell.length_a   1.000
_cell.length_b   1.000
_cell.length_c   1.000
_cell.angle_alpha   90.00
_cell.angle_beta   90.00
_cell.angle_gamma   90.00
#
_symmetry.space_group_name_H-M   'P 1'
#
loop_
_entity.id
_entity.type
_entity.pdbx_description
1 polymer ?
#
loop_
_entity_poly.entity_id
_entity_poly.type
_entity_poly.pdbx_seq_one_letter_code
_entity_poly.pdbx_strand_id
1 'polypeptide(L)'
;ALGMQAGGGWNALFWNNHDQPRALNRFGDVQRYRAESATMLATVIHLLRGTPYIYQGEEIGMIDPVYSSIDDYVDVEAHNAFKTLRVRGLSEGEALEVVRAKARDNSRVPMQWESGSGGERGAVGFGTAAPWLAPAPSVDAATGAGISVADEERDGVILPYYRELIRLRGQYPVISEGSYAPYALNHERVFGYLREYIAKGTRTRLLVLNNFFGDETTVGVPAEFMPGEGLDALAGCEGSRASSDARSGRVFLCNYKNPLGRVSGISGPDLHEVEVTLRPYESLALIVEEPIASS
;
A
#
# COMPACT_ATOMS: atom_id res chain seq x y z
N ALA A 1 -8.67 -0.04 -15.24
CA ALA A 1 -9.71 0.70 -14.49
C ALA A 1 -10.68 1.41 -15.44
N LEU A 2 -10.20 2.30 -16.33
CA LEU A 2 -11.06 3.09 -17.25
C LEU A 2 -11.95 2.21 -18.14
N GLY A 3 -11.41 1.17 -18.79
CA GLY A 3 -12.21 0.27 -19.63
C GLY A 3 -13.31 -0.47 -18.88
N MET A 4 -13.02 -0.92 -17.66
CA MET A 4 -14.02 -1.55 -16.79
C MET A 4 -15.09 -0.56 -16.35
N GLN A 5 -14.71 0.67 -16.01
CA GLN A 5 -15.67 1.71 -15.66
C GLN A 5 -16.61 2.06 -16.82
N ALA A 6 -16.05 2.27 -18.02
CA ALA A 6 -16.83 2.59 -19.21
C ALA A 6 -17.82 1.47 -19.60
N GLY A 7 -17.46 0.21 -19.38
CA GLY A 7 -18.31 -0.96 -19.62
C GLY A 7 -19.25 -1.32 -18.47
N GLY A 8 -19.35 -0.48 -17.42
CA GLY A 8 -20.16 -0.80 -16.23
C GLY A 8 -19.59 -1.92 -15.35
N GLY A 9 -18.35 -2.34 -15.60
CA GLY A 9 -17.69 -3.41 -14.88
C GLY A 9 -17.22 -3.00 -13.49
N TRP A 10 -16.93 -4.00 -12.65
CA TRP A 10 -16.44 -3.86 -11.29
C TRP A 10 -15.18 -4.68 -11.08
N ASN A 11 -14.08 -4.03 -10.61
CA ASN A 11 -12.80 -4.71 -10.45
C ASN A 11 -12.69 -5.48 -9.13
N ALA A 12 -12.13 -6.70 -9.18
CA ALA A 12 -11.52 -7.33 -8.05
C ALA A 12 -10.10 -6.77 -7.89
N LEU A 13 -9.82 -6.12 -6.77
CA LEU A 13 -8.56 -5.45 -6.50
C LEU A 13 -7.74 -6.28 -5.51
N PHE A 14 -6.57 -6.74 -5.90
CA PHE A 14 -5.69 -7.48 -5.01
C PHE A 14 -4.21 -7.30 -5.40
N TRP A 15 -3.34 -7.37 -4.43
CA TRP A 15 -1.90 -7.42 -4.60
C TRP A 15 -1.35 -8.83 -4.48
N ASN A 16 -1.91 -9.63 -3.57
CA ASN A 16 -1.40 -10.93 -3.18
C ASN A 16 -2.42 -12.03 -3.45
N ASN A 17 -1.90 -13.22 -3.71
CA ASN A 17 -2.64 -14.48 -3.70
C ASN A 17 -1.66 -15.63 -3.42
N HIS A 18 -2.17 -16.86 -3.34
CA HIS A 18 -1.38 -18.07 -3.05
C HIS A 18 -0.48 -18.55 -4.20
N ASP A 19 -0.52 -17.88 -5.36
CA ASP A 19 0.25 -18.26 -6.55
C ASP A 19 1.35 -17.28 -6.92
N GLN A 20 1.60 -16.27 -6.08
CA GLN A 20 2.62 -15.25 -6.33
C GLN A 20 3.40 -14.93 -5.05
N PRO A 21 4.68 -14.54 -5.16
CA PRO A 21 5.42 -13.97 -4.04
C PRO A 21 4.68 -12.75 -3.46
N ARG A 22 4.95 -12.43 -2.22
CA ARG A 22 4.30 -11.31 -1.55
C ARG A 22 4.58 -10.00 -2.26
N ALA A 23 3.53 -9.20 -2.45
CA ALA A 23 3.60 -7.92 -3.15
C ALA A 23 4.59 -6.95 -2.48
N LEU A 24 4.74 -7.04 -1.17
CA LEU A 24 5.66 -6.21 -0.40
C LEU A 24 7.12 -6.43 -0.85
N ASN A 25 7.51 -7.68 -1.12
CA ASN A 25 8.82 -8.02 -1.68
C ASN A 25 8.96 -7.62 -3.15
N ARG A 26 7.85 -7.57 -3.90
CA ARG A 26 7.86 -7.27 -5.34
C ARG A 26 7.86 -5.79 -5.66
N PHE A 27 7.19 -4.98 -4.86
CA PHE A 27 6.88 -3.58 -5.16
C PHE A 27 7.31 -2.61 -4.05
N GLY A 28 7.73 -3.10 -2.90
CA GLY A 28 8.18 -2.33 -1.76
C GLY A 28 9.67 -2.50 -1.48
N ASP A 29 10.12 -1.93 -0.38
CA ASP A 29 11.46 -2.10 0.17
C ASP A 29 11.35 -2.69 1.59
N VAL A 30 11.46 -4.02 1.66
CA VAL A 30 11.34 -4.78 2.93
C VAL A 30 12.55 -4.61 3.85
N GLN A 31 13.63 -4.00 3.36
CA GLN A 31 14.85 -3.82 4.13
C GLN A 31 14.90 -2.48 4.86
N ARG A 32 14.31 -1.42 4.31
CA ARG A 32 14.39 -0.05 4.86
C ARG A 32 13.03 0.58 5.14
N TYR A 33 12.01 0.23 4.37
CA TYR A 33 10.70 0.90 4.36
C TYR A 33 9.55 -0.10 4.36
N ARG A 34 9.63 -1.19 5.17
CA ARG A 34 8.60 -2.24 5.18
C ARG A 34 7.21 -1.70 5.52
N ALA A 35 7.11 -0.91 6.58
CA ALA A 35 5.83 -0.39 7.03
C ALA A 35 5.24 0.64 6.06
N GLU A 36 6.08 1.56 5.55
CA GLU A 36 5.69 2.57 4.58
C GLU A 36 5.26 1.92 3.26
N SER A 37 6.02 0.93 2.78
CA SER A 37 5.69 0.18 1.57
C SER A 37 4.38 -0.59 1.72
N ALA A 38 4.16 -1.27 2.85
CA ALA A 38 2.93 -2.02 3.12
C ALA A 38 1.70 -1.11 3.14
N THR A 39 1.79 0.01 3.84
CA THR A 39 0.69 0.98 3.95
C THR A 39 0.44 1.75 2.66
N MET A 40 1.48 2.02 1.87
CA MET A 40 1.34 2.59 0.52
C MET A 40 0.59 1.61 -0.40
N LEU A 41 1.00 0.35 -0.47
CA LEU A 41 0.32 -0.67 -1.28
C LEU A 41 -1.14 -0.84 -0.85
N ALA A 42 -1.41 -0.86 0.45
CA ALA A 42 -2.78 -0.90 0.98
C ALA A 42 -3.61 0.30 0.50
N THR A 43 -3.07 1.53 0.60
CA THR A 43 -3.75 2.75 0.17
C THR A 43 -4.16 2.67 -1.28
N VAL A 44 -3.25 2.23 -2.16
CA VAL A 44 -3.49 2.15 -3.61
C VAL A 44 -4.78 1.39 -3.91
N ILE A 45 -4.97 0.19 -3.37
CA ILE A 45 -6.12 -0.63 -3.74
C ILE A 45 -7.39 -0.31 -2.93
N HIS A 46 -7.25 0.10 -1.66
CA HIS A 46 -8.42 0.37 -0.83
C HIS A 46 -9.13 1.67 -1.20
N LEU A 47 -8.44 2.65 -1.78
CA LEU A 47 -9.05 3.89 -2.26
C LEU A 47 -9.46 3.83 -3.75
N LEU A 48 -9.15 2.75 -4.48
CA LEU A 48 -9.61 2.52 -5.84
C LEU A 48 -11.08 2.06 -5.91
N ARG A 49 -11.69 2.25 -7.10
CA ARG A 49 -13.01 1.71 -7.45
C ARG A 49 -12.90 0.21 -7.73
N GLY A 50 -13.61 -0.60 -6.97
CA GLY A 50 -13.60 -2.06 -7.04
C GLY A 50 -13.76 -2.68 -5.66
N THR A 51 -13.65 -3.98 -5.54
CA THR A 51 -13.63 -4.70 -4.26
C THR A 51 -12.18 -5.08 -3.92
N PRO A 52 -11.57 -4.51 -2.87
CA PRO A 52 -10.26 -4.94 -2.41
C PRO A 52 -10.34 -6.29 -1.71
N TYR A 53 -9.39 -7.16 -2.02
CA TYR A 53 -9.19 -8.44 -1.36
C TYR A 53 -7.87 -8.40 -0.60
N ILE A 54 -7.92 -8.70 0.68
CA ILE A 54 -6.76 -8.78 1.56
C ILE A 54 -6.33 -10.24 1.66
N TYR A 55 -5.12 -10.54 1.20
CA TYR A 55 -4.54 -11.87 1.36
C TYR A 55 -3.87 -11.98 2.72
N GLN A 56 -4.08 -13.12 3.42
CA GLN A 56 -3.55 -13.34 4.77
C GLN A 56 -2.09 -12.90 4.91
N GLY A 57 -1.81 -12.12 5.96
CA GLY A 57 -0.48 -11.63 6.29
C GLY A 57 -0.07 -10.33 5.62
N GLU A 58 -0.79 -9.85 4.58
CA GLU A 58 -0.46 -8.53 4.04
C GLU A 58 -0.85 -7.42 5.01
N GLU A 59 -1.90 -7.62 5.80
CA GLU A 59 -2.40 -6.70 6.84
C GLU A 59 -1.46 -6.55 8.05
N ILE A 60 -0.47 -7.42 8.16
CA ILE A 60 0.60 -7.35 9.16
C ILE A 60 1.99 -7.17 8.52
N GLY A 61 2.02 -6.93 7.20
CA GLY A 61 3.26 -6.71 6.46
C GLY A 61 4.20 -7.92 6.43
N MET A 62 3.65 -9.13 6.33
CA MET A 62 4.47 -10.34 6.13
C MET A 62 5.27 -10.23 4.83
N ILE A 63 6.50 -10.74 4.88
CA ILE A 63 7.45 -10.78 3.77
C ILE A 63 7.70 -12.22 3.30
N ASP A 64 8.38 -12.37 2.17
CA ASP A 64 8.76 -13.68 1.67
C ASP A 64 9.77 -14.38 2.61
N PRO A 65 9.75 -15.73 2.70
CA PRO A 65 10.76 -16.47 3.44
C PRO A 65 12.13 -16.38 2.77
N VAL A 66 13.18 -16.60 3.55
CA VAL A 66 14.57 -16.64 3.06
C VAL A 66 15.05 -18.08 3.13
N TYR A 67 14.80 -18.86 2.07
CA TYR A 67 15.24 -20.24 1.98
C TYR A 67 16.65 -20.33 1.40
N SER A 68 17.47 -21.27 1.92
CA SER A 68 18.87 -21.42 1.56
C SER A 68 19.11 -22.54 0.51
N SER A 69 18.14 -23.42 0.34
CA SER A 69 18.22 -24.57 -0.58
C SER A 69 16.94 -24.72 -1.38
N ILE A 70 17.03 -25.37 -2.54
CA ILE A 70 15.85 -25.79 -3.29
C ILE A 70 15.00 -26.80 -2.50
N ASP A 71 15.61 -27.54 -1.58
CA ASP A 71 14.93 -28.54 -0.75
C ASP A 71 14.02 -27.91 0.31
N ASP A 72 14.16 -26.60 0.57
CA ASP A 72 13.25 -25.84 1.44
C ASP A 72 11.90 -25.55 0.78
N TYR A 73 11.82 -25.68 -0.55
CA TYR A 73 10.59 -25.50 -1.33
C TYR A 73 9.86 -26.83 -1.51
N VAL A 74 8.53 -26.78 -1.46
CA VAL A 74 7.64 -27.94 -1.64
C VAL A 74 6.95 -27.91 -2.99
N ASP A 75 6.79 -26.73 -3.59
CA ASP A 75 6.13 -26.57 -4.87
C ASP A 75 6.94 -27.20 -6.01
N VAL A 76 6.31 -28.14 -6.72
CA VAL A 76 6.90 -28.84 -7.87
C VAL A 76 7.35 -27.86 -8.97
N GLU A 77 6.69 -26.71 -9.12
CA GLU A 77 7.10 -25.70 -10.09
C GLU A 77 8.46 -25.09 -9.74
N ALA A 78 8.73 -24.83 -8.46
CA ALA A 78 10.02 -24.34 -7.98
C ALA A 78 11.15 -25.32 -8.33
N HIS A 79 10.96 -26.61 -8.04
CA HIS A 79 11.92 -27.66 -8.37
C HIS A 79 12.15 -27.80 -9.89
N ASN A 80 11.08 -27.76 -10.69
CA ASN A 80 11.19 -27.85 -12.15
C ASN A 80 11.88 -26.63 -12.75
N ALA A 81 11.56 -25.43 -12.25
CA ALA A 81 12.23 -24.20 -12.66
C ALA A 81 13.72 -24.24 -12.32
N PHE A 82 14.07 -24.59 -11.09
CA PHE A 82 15.46 -24.73 -10.65
C PHE A 82 16.23 -25.71 -11.56
N LYS A 83 15.71 -26.91 -11.79
CA LYS A 83 16.30 -27.92 -12.65
C LYS A 83 16.53 -27.40 -14.08
N THR A 84 15.54 -26.71 -14.62
CA THR A 84 15.63 -26.12 -15.97
C THR A 84 16.72 -25.05 -16.05
N LEU A 85 16.83 -24.19 -15.03
CA LEU A 85 17.84 -23.14 -14.95
C LEU A 85 19.25 -23.76 -14.84
N ARG A 86 19.43 -24.81 -14.04
CA ARG A 86 20.69 -25.57 -13.94
C ARG A 86 21.10 -26.18 -15.25
N VAL A 87 20.17 -26.79 -16.00
CA VAL A 87 20.42 -27.32 -17.34
C VAL A 87 20.82 -26.25 -18.34
N ARG A 88 20.29 -24.99 -18.16
CA ARG A 88 20.69 -23.84 -18.97
C ARG A 88 22.05 -23.23 -18.58
N GLY A 89 22.73 -23.79 -17.59
CA GLY A 89 24.09 -23.42 -17.20
C GLY A 89 24.19 -22.39 -16.06
N LEU A 90 23.10 -22.01 -15.41
CA LEU A 90 23.17 -21.16 -14.22
C LEU A 90 23.83 -21.94 -13.07
N SER A 91 24.59 -21.25 -12.24
CA SER A 91 25.07 -21.80 -10.97
C SER A 91 23.89 -22.13 -10.03
N GLU A 92 24.12 -22.91 -9.01
CA GLU A 92 23.10 -23.24 -8.02
C GLU A 92 22.55 -22.00 -7.34
N GLY A 93 23.42 -21.06 -6.94
CA GLY A 93 23.04 -19.80 -6.33
C GLY A 93 22.18 -18.93 -7.23
N GLU A 94 22.59 -18.75 -8.51
CA GLU A 94 21.82 -17.98 -9.48
C GLU A 94 20.45 -18.60 -9.75
N ALA A 95 20.38 -19.93 -9.87
CA ALA A 95 19.11 -20.63 -10.08
C ALA A 95 18.19 -20.48 -8.85
N LEU A 96 18.74 -20.57 -7.65
CA LEU A 96 18.01 -20.37 -6.40
C LEU A 96 17.49 -18.92 -6.24
N GLU A 97 18.27 -17.92 -6.62
CA GLU A 97 17.82 -16.50 -6.61
C GLU A 97 16.60 -16.30 -7.53
N VAL A 98 16.60 -16.91 -8.72
CA VAL A 98 15.44 -16.83 -9.62
C VAL A 98 14.21 -17.52 -9.00
N VAL A 99 14.40 -18.66 -8.35
CA VAL A 99 13.32 -19.38 -7.66
C VAL A 99 12.79 -18.52 -6.50
N ARG A 100 13.64 -17.96 -5.65
CA ARG A 100 13.25 -17.08 -4.55
C ARG A 100 12.36 -15.94 -5.03
N ALA A 101 12.72 -15.31 -6.13
CA ALA A 101 11.98 -14.17 -6.67
C ALA A 101 10.60 -14.52 -7.25
N LYS A 102 10.29 -15.82 -7.46
CA LYS A 102 9.11 -16.24 -8.23
C LYS A 102 8.27 -17.34 -7.58
N ALA A 103 8.81 -18.06 -6.61
CA ALA A 103 8.15 -19.23 -6.05
C ALA A 103 6.83 -18.91 -5.37
N ARG A 104 5.81 -19.73 -5.62
CA ARG A 104 4.49 -19.62 -4.98
C ARG A 104 4.54 -19.89 -3.48
N ASP A 105 5.44 -20.74 -3.04
CA ASP A 105 5.63 -21.08 -1.63
C ASP A 105 5.93 -19.86 -0.75
N ASN A 106 6.45 -18.77 -1.34
CA ASN A 106 6.67 -17.50 -0.66
C ASN A 106 5.40 -16.97 0.04
N SER A 107 4.24 -17.15 -0.58
CA SER A 107 2.95 -16.72 0.01
C SER A 107 2.21 -17.80 0.78
N ARG A 108 2.72 -19.04 0.78
CA ARG A 108 2.06 -20.20 1.40
C ARG A 108 2.60 -20.57 2.78
N VAL A 109 3.55 -19.77 3.28
CA VAL A 109 4.07 -19.90 4.64
C VAL A 109 2.96 -19.64 5.68
N PRO A 110 3.07 -20.25 6.88
CA PRO A 110 2.06 -20.07 7.90
C PRO A 110 1.90 -18.61 8.32
N MET A 111 0.65 -18.20 8.58
CA MET A 111 0.32 -16.89 9.15
C MET A 111 1.00 -16.72 10.50
N GLN A 112 1.65 -15.58 10.70
CA GLN A 112 2.37 -15.26 11.94
C GLN A 112 1.40 -14.63 12.96
N TRP A 113 0.93 -15.44 13.92
CA TRP A 113 0.00 -15.00 14.96
C TRP A 113 0.72 -14.49 16.20
N GLU A 114 1.84 -15.10 16.57
CA GLU A 114 2.59 -14.81 17.78
C GLU A 114 3.98 -14.25 17.45
N SER A 115 4.53 -13.46 18.39
CA SER A 115 5.88 -12.92 18.31
C SER A 115 6.95 -14.02 18.35
N GLY A 116 8.05 -13.80 17.64
CA GLY A 116 9.23 -14.66 17.67
C GLY A 116 9.23 -15.76 16.60
N SER A 117 10.25 -16.58 16.63
CA SER A 117 10.52 -17.62 15.62
C SER A 117 9.66 -18.89 15.75
N GLY A 118 8.57 -18.83 16.51
CA GLY A 118 7.65 -19.96 16.66
C GLY A 118 8.17 -21.11 17.54
N GLY A 119 9.15 -20.87 18.40
CA GLY A 119 9.73 -21.87 19.29
C GLY A 119 10.40 -23.03 18.53
N GLU A 120 10.62 -24.18 19.23
CA GLU A 120 11.30 -25.37 18.67
C GLU A 120 10.62 -25.96 17.41
N ARG A 121 9.36 -25.61 17.12
CA ARG A 121 8.56 -26.15 16.00
C ARG A 121 8.22 -25.13 14.92
N GLY A 122 8.64 -23.88 15.07
CA GLY A 122 8.40 -22.83 14.05
C GLY A 122 6.92 -22.55 13.75
N ALA A 123 6.01 -22.85 14.67
CA ALA A 123 4.55 -22.80 14.40
C ALA A 123 3.96 -21.38 14.41
N VAL A 124 4.71 -20.37 14.85
CA VAL A 124 4.35 -18.94 14.91
C VAL A 124 2.91 -18.65 15.39
N GLY A 125 2.40 -19.48 16.30
CA GLY A 125 1.02 -19.40 16.83
C GLY A 125 -0.04 -20.00 15.90
N PHE A 126 0.32 -20.54 14.73
CA PHE A 126 -0.64 -21.13 13.79
C PHE A 126 -1.15 -22.52 14.26
N GLY A 127 -0.34 -23.25 15.00
CA GLY A 127 -0.67 -24.57 15.52
C GLY A 127 0.43 -25.16 16.39
N THR A 128 0.28 -26.43 16.80
CA THR A 128 1.25 -27.13 17.65
C THR A 128 2.16 -28.06 16.87
N ALA A 129 1.85 -28.37 15.60
CA ALA A 129 2.68 -29.18 14.72
C ALA A 129 3.69 -28.33 13.96
N ALA A 130 4.81 -28.96 13.54
CA ALA A 130 5.73 -28.30 12.61
C ALA A 130 5.01 -27.95 11.30
N PRO A 131 5.15 -26.73 10.79
CA PRO A 131 4.54 -26.36 9.52
C PRO A 131 5.23 -27.08 8.36
N TRP A 132 4.49 -27.29 7.26
CA TRP A 132 5.00 -27.92 6.05
C TRP A 132 5.97 -27.03 5.25
N LEU A 133 5.89 -25.70 5.44
CA LEU A 133 6.86 -24.71 4.99
C LEU A 133 7.39 -23.95 6.21
N ALA A 134 8.69 -23.69 6.24
CA ALA A 134 9.28 -22.87 7.29
C ALA A 134 8.69 -21.46 7.26
N PRO A 135 8.44 -20.82 8.43
CA PRO A 135 7.90 -19.47 8.51
C PRO A 135 8.78 -18.42 7.82
N ALA A 136 8.17 -17.34 7.39
CA ALA A 136 8.87 -16.13 6.97
C ALA A 136 9.59 -15.46 8.14
N PRO A 137 10.52 -14.50 7.88
CA PRO A 137 11.14 -13.70 8.94
C PRO A 137 10.09 -13.03 9.82
N SER A 138 10.27 -13.10 11.13
CA SER A 138 9.35 -12.57 12.14
C SER A 138 9.78 -11.22 12.71
N VAL A 139 10.84 -10.63 12.16
CA VAL A 139 11.41 -9.36 12.62
C VAL A 139 11.73 -8.48 11.42
N ASP A 140 11.31 -7.22 11.52
CA ASP A 140 11.62 -6.17 10.56
C ASP A 140 13.13 -5.85 10.58
N ALA A 141 13.76 -5.89 9.42
CA ALA A 141 15.22 -5.73 9.31
C ALA A 141 15.70 -4.32 9.65
N ALA A 142 14.88 -3.28 9.41
CA ALA A 142 15.23 -1.89 9.64
C ALA A 142 15.00 -1.48 11.09
N THR A 143 13.90 -1.90 11.69
CA THR A 143 13.42 -1.40 12.97
C THR A 143 13.58 -2.38 14.12
N GLY A 144 13.76 -3.67 13.84
CA GLY A 144 13.72 -4.73 14.84
C GLY A 144 12.31 -5.03 15.38
N ALA A 145 11.28 -4.41 14.83
CA ALA A 145 9.89 -4.66 15.23
C ALA A 145 9.45 -6.08 14.85
N GLY A 146 8.60 -6.69 15.67
CA GLY A 146 8.03 -8.00 15.37
C GLY A 146 7.06 -7.94 14.19
N ILE A 147 6.97 -9.06 13.45
CA ILE A 147 6.06 -9.23 12.34
C ILE A 147 5.09 -10.35 12.71
N SER A 148 4.08 -10.04 13.49
CA SER A 148 3.00 -10.95 13.85
C SER A 148 1.71 -10.18 14.15
N VAL A 149 0.58 -10.89 14.24
CA VAL A 149 -0.67 -10.29 14.67
C VAL A 149 -0.51 -9.70 16.09
N ALA A 150 0.13 -10.43 17.00
CA ALA A 150 0.34 -9.97 18.38
C ALA A 150 1.22 -8.70 18.45
N ASP A 151 2.23 -8.58 17.59
CA ASP A 151 3.07 -7.38 17.54
C ASP A 151 2.30 -6.19 16.97
N GLU A 152 1.58 -6.39 15.86
CA GLU A 152 0.78 -5.34 15.23
C GLU A 152 -0.40 -4.87 16.11
N GLU A 153 -1.00 -5.76 16.92
CA GLU A 153 -2.02 -5.39 17.91
C GLU A 153 -1.44 -4.58 19.07
N ARG A 154 -0.20 -4.83 19.47
CA ARG A 154 0.44 -4.15 20.60
C ARG A 154 0.96 -2.76 20.22
N ASP A 155 1.79 -2.69 19.19
CA ASP A 155 2.58 -1.50 18.85
C ASP A 155 2.68 -1.24 17.34
N GLY A 156 2.00 -2.06 16.51
CA GLY A 156 2.12 -2.01 15.06
C GLY A 156 1.45 -0.80 14.43
N VAL A 157 1.79 -0.56 13.18
CA VAL A 157 1.23 0.54 12.39
C VAL A 157 0.47 0.05 11.15
N ILE A 158 0.75 -1.18 10.69
CA ILE A 158 0.19 -1.71 9.44
C ILE A 158 -1.25 -2.18 9.66
N LEU A 159 -1.51 -3.02 10.65
CA LEU A 159 -2.84 -3.54 10.95
C LEU A 159 -3.83 -2.43 11.34
N PRO A 160 -3.48 -1.46 12.20
CA PRO A 160 -4.35 -0.30 12.45
C PRO A 160 -4.64 0.51 11.18
N TYR A 161 -3.66 0.65 10.28
CA TYR A 161 -3.84 1.35 9.01
C TYR A 161 -4.83 0.64 8.08
N TYR A 162 -4.76 -0.70 7.96
CA TYR A 162 -5.76 -1.49 7.22
C TYR A 162 -7.16 -1.33 7.80
N ARG A 163 -7.31 -1.35 9.13
CA ARG A 163 -8.60 -1.08 9.81
C ARG A 163 -9.16 0.29 9.45
N GLU A 164 -8.30 1.31 9.43
CA GLU A 164 -8.70 2.66 9.03
C GLU A 164 -9.13 2.73 7.57
N LEU A 165 -8.40 2.11 6.65
CA LEU A 165 -8.77 2.05 5.23
C LEU A 165 -10.15 1.38 5.01
N ILE A 166 -10.42 0.29 5.71
CA ILE A 166 -11.72 -0.41 5.66
C ILE A 166 -12.82 0.49 6.22
N ARG A 167 -12.57 1.16 7.34
CA ARG A 167 -13.51 2.11 7.95
C ARG A 167 -13.84 3.27 7.01
N LEU A 168 -12.82 3.90 6.42
CA LEU A 168 -12.98 5.00 5.48
C LEU A 168 -13.76 4.56 4.24
N ARG A 169 -13.47 3.38 3.71
CA ARG A 169 -14.18 2.83 2.56
C ARG A 169 -15.68 2.60 2.83
N GLY A 170 -16.03 2.17 4.03
CA GLY A 170 -17.43 2.03 4.45
C GLY A 170 -18.14 3.37 4.72
N GLN A 171 -17.38 4.41 5.05
CA GLN A 171 -17.91 5.71 5.45
C GLN A 171 -18.02 6.71 4.29
N TYR A 172 -17.11 6.65 3.31
CA TYR A 172 -17.03 7.63 2.22
C TYR A 172 -17.38 7.02 0.87
N PRO A 173 -18.59 7.28 0.33
CA PRO A 173 -19.04 6.75 -0.96
C PRO A 173 -18.14 7.13 -2.14
N VAL A 174 -17.40 8.25 -2.07
CA VAL A 174 -16.42 8.62 -3.09
C VAL A 174 -15.38 7.52 -3.32
N ILE A 175 -15.05 6.72 -2.32
CA ILE A 175 -14.11 5.61 -2.43
C ILE A 175 -14.76 4.41 -3.13
N SER A 176 -15.95 3.98 -2.68
CA SER A 176 -16.62 2.78 -3.21
C SER A 176 -17.33 3.05 -4.53
N GLU A 177 -18.05 4.15 -4.65
CA GLU A 177 -18.98 4.43 -5.75
C GLU A 177 -18.47 5.47 -6.74
N GLY A 178 -17.55 6.35 -6.31
CA GLY A 178 -17.03 7.43 -7.14
C GLY A 178 -16.47 6.96 -8.49
N SER A 179 -16.46 7.84 -9.46
CA SER A 179 -15.77 7.64 -10.73
C SER A 179 -14.25 7.52 -10.54
N TYR A 180 -13.55 7.07 -11.55
CA TYR A 180 -12.09 6.97 -11.55
C TYR A 180 -11.52 7.74 -12.74
N ALA A 181 -10.51 8.55 -12.49
CA ALA A 181 -9.67 9.16 -13.52
C ALA A 181 -8.19 9.03 -13.10
N PRO A 182 -7.28 8.74 -14.05
CA PRO A 182 -5.85 8.76 -13.75
C PRO A 182 -5.40 10.21 -13.49
N TYR A 183 -4.43 10.36 -12.60
CA TYR A 183 -3.74 11.63 -12.32
C TYR A 183 -2.22 11.41 -12.39
N ALA A 184 -1.47 12.44 -12.77
CA ALA A 184 -0.01 12.37 -12.93
C ALA A 184 0.45 11.20 -13.83
N LEU A 185 -0.29 10.91 -14.91
CA LEU A 185 -0.15 9.70 -15.74
C LEU A 185 1.26 9.53 -16.34
N ASN A 186 1.95 10.63 -16.62
CA ASN A 186 3.30 10.62 -17.18
C ASN A 186 4.40 10.75 -16.12
N HIS A 187 4.05 10.72 -14.84
CA HIS A 187 5.03 10.78 -13.78
C HIS A 187 5.67 9.41 -13.56
N GLU A 188 6.99 9.30 -13.63
CA GLU A 188 7.71 8.03 -13.62
C GLU A 188 7.66 7.30 -12.27
N ARG A 189 7.43 8.02 -11.16
CA ARG A 189 7.53 7.49 -9.78
C ARG A 189 6.22 7.52 -9.01
N VAL A 190 5.27 8.37 -9.42
CA VAL A 190 4.02 8.56 -8.70
C VAL A 190 2.88 7.87 -9.44
N PHE A 191 2.20 6.96 -8.74
CA PHE A 191 0.91 6.46 -9.17
C PHE A 191 -0.20 7.30 -8.54
N GLY A 192 -0.83 8.15 -9.38
CA GLY A 192 -1.88 9.08 -8.96
C GLY A 192 -3.22 8.78 -9.62
N TYR A 193 -4.30 9.04 -8.88
CA TYR A 193 -5.66 8.98 -9.42
C TYR A 193 -6.63 9.88 -8.65
N LEU A 194 -7.70 10.26 -9.37
CA LEU A 194 -8.80 11.05 -8.86
C LEU A 194 -10.06 10.18 -8.76
N ARG A 195 -10.81 10.36 -7.68
CA ARG A 195 -12.16 9.85 -7.51
C ARG A 195 -13.12 11.03 -7.40
N GLU A 196 -14.31 10.90 -7.98
CA GLU A 196 -15.37 11.91 -7.87
C GLU A 196 -16.71 11.23 -7.61
N TYR A 197 -17.45 11.78 -6.67
CA TYR A 197 -18.79 11.34 -6.30
C TYR A 197 -19.70 12.54 -6.12
N ILE A 198 -20.90 12.47 -6.72
CA ILE A 198 -21.89 13.54 -6.65
C ILE A 198 -23.16 12.99 -6.01
N ALA A 199 -23.57 13.57 -4.89
CA ALA A 199 -24.81 13.22 -4.22
C ALA A 199 -25.34 14.40 -3.41
N LYS A 200 -26.66 14.50 -3.30
CA LYS A 200 -27.36 15.47 -2.45
C LYS A 200 -26.87 16.93 -2.64
N GLY A 201 -26.56 17.33 -3.88
CA GLY A 201 -26.09 18.67 -4.19
C GLY A 201 -24.64 18.95 -3.78
N THR A 202 -23.88 17.92 -3.40
CA THR A 202 -22.45 18.03 -3.04
C THR A 202 -21.63 17.21 -4.01
N ARG A 203 -20.52 17.78 -4.49
CA ARG A 203 -19.45 17.09 -5.21
C ARG A 203 -18.32 16.80 -4.24
N THR A 204 -17.97 15.53 -4.10
CA THR A 204 -16.81 15.09 -3.33
C THR A 204 -15.74 14.58 -4.29
N ARG A 205 -14.53 15.13 -4.20
CA ARG A 205 -13.37 14.69 -4.96
C ARG A 205 -12.28 14.21 -4.04
N LEU A 206 -11.64 13.10 -4.38
CA LEU A 206 -10.55 12.50 -3.63
C LEU A 206 -9.37 12.29 -4.57
N LEU A 207 -8.27 13.01 -4.35
CA LEU A 207 -7.00 12.84 -5.05
C LEU A 207 -6.09 11.94 -4.21
N VAL A 208 -5.56 10.88 -4.83
CA VAL A 208 -4.67 9.92 -4.19
C VAL A 208 -3.36 9.87 -4.95
N LEU A 209 -2.26 10.07 -4.25
CA LEU A 209 -0.89 10.09 -4.77
C LEU A 209 -0.05 9.07 -4.02
N ASN A 210 0.71 8.24 -4.72
CA ASN A 210 1.51 7.18 -4.15
C ASN A 210 2.90 7.18 -4.78
N ASN A 211 3.94 7.39 -3.98
CA ASN A 211 5.31 7.23 -4.40
C ASN A 211 5.72 5.75 -4.26
N PHE A 212 6.08 5.09 -5.37
CA PHE A 212 6.46 3.67 -5.39
C PHE A 212 7.96 3.44 -5.21
N PHE A 213 8.72 4.46 -4.83
CA PHE A 213 10.18 4.40 -4.79
C PHE A 213 10.75 4.83 -3.43
N GLY A 214 11.97 4.36 -3.16
CA GLY A 214 12.73 4.64 -1.95
C GLY A 214 13.42 6.01 -1.92
N ASP A 215 13.08 6.91 -2.83
CA ASP A 215 13.58 8.28 -2.88
C ASP A 215 12.41 9.27 -2.83
N GLU A 216 12.68 10.48 -2.36
CA GLU A 216 11.72 11.58 -2.43
C GLU A 216 11.40 11.92 -3.89
N THR A 217 10.16 12.31 -4.15
CA THR A 217 9.70 12.75 -5.48
C THR A 217 8.68 13.88 -5.35
N THR A 218 8.71 14.81 -6.29
CA THR A 218 7.82 15.98 -6.29
C THR A 218 6.75 15.81 -7.37
N VAL A 219 5.51 16.16 -7.05
CA VAL A 219 4.36 16.10 -7.93
C VAL A 219 3.51 17.37 -7.79
N GLY A 220 2.98 17.88 -8.90
CA GLY A 220 2.00 18.97 -8.90
C GLY A 220 0.68 18.49 -8.29
N VAL A 221 0.05 19.33 -7.47
CA VAL A 221 -1.26 19.08 -6.86
C VAL A 221 -2.14 20.30 -7.13
N PRO A 222 -3.36 20.14 -7.67
CA PRO A 222 -4.25 21.27 -7.89
C PRO A 222 -4.55 22.03 -6.59
N ALA A 223 -4.46 23.34 -6.65
CA ALA A 223 -4.55 24.21 -5.46
C ALA A 223 -5.84 24.02 -4.65
N GLU A 224 -6.94 23.63 -5.31
CA GLU A 224 -8.19 23.36 -4.62
C GLU A 224 -8.15 22.16 -3.66
N PHE A 225 -7.19 21.25 -3.81
CA PHE A 225 -6.99 20.13 -2.89
C PHE A 225 -6.15 20.52 -1.67
N MET A 226 -5.51 21.67 -1.69
CA MET A 226 -4.67 22.12 -0.58
C MET A 226 -5.52 22.75 0.53
N PRO A 227 -5.14 22.60 1.81
CA PRO A 227 -5.82 23.27 2.93
C PRO A 227 -5.78 24.79 2.79
N GLY A 228 -6.92 25.46 3.06
CA GLY A 228 -7.10 26.90 2.84
C GLY A 228 -6.39 27.84 3.81
N GLU A 229 -5.96 27.36 4.97
CA GLU A 229 -5.16 28.14 5.92
C GLU A 229 -3.75 27.58 5.96
N GLY A 230 -2.79 28.41 5.61
CA GLY A 230 -1.34 28.22 5.53
C GLY A 230 -0.72 26.90 6.00
N LEU A 231 0.42 26.61 5.50
CA LEU A 231 1.26 25.41 5.73
C LEU A 231 1.40 24.97 7.22
N ASP A 232 1.11 25.86 8.17
CA ASP A 232 1.18 25.59 9.62
C ASP A 232 -0.01 24.79 10.17
N ALA A 233 -1.13 24.71 9.45
CA ALA A 233 -2.31 23.91 9.84
C ALA A 233 -2.10 22.40 9.60
N LEU A 234 -1.04 22.01 8.93
CA LEU A 234 -0.75 20.62 8.53
C LEU A 234 -0.05 19.80 9.60
N ALA A 235 0.29 20.38 10.74
CA ALA A 235 1.04 19.73 11.82
C ALA A 235 0.23 18.76 12.71
N GLY A 236 -1.07 18.56 12.45
CA GLY A 236 -1.90 17.70 13.30
C GLY A 236 -2.88 16.81 12.55
N CYS A 237 -2.57 15.54 12.40
CA CYS A 237 -3.49 14.50 11.89
C CYS A 237 -4.56 14.04 12.90
N GLU A 238 -4.80 14.76 13.99
CA GLU A 238 -5.91 14.50 14.90
C GLU A 238 -7.05 15.49 14.62
N GLY A 239 -8.04 15.05 13.83
CA GLY A 239 -9.39 15.58 13.82
C GLY A 239 -9.53 17.11 13.68
N SER A 240 -8.76 17.77 12.80
CA SER A 240 -8.93 19.21 12.60
C SER A 240 -10.34 19.49 12.07
N ARG A 241 -11.10 20.24 12.87
CA ARG A 241 -12.42 20.76 12.51
C ARG A 241 -12.29 21.60 11.25
N ALA A 242 -13.16 21.34 10.28
CA ALA A 242 -13.27 22.11 9.06
C ALA A 242 -13.26 23.61 9.36
N SER A 243 -12.38 24.36 8.69
CA SER A 243 -12.52 25.81 8.61
C SER A 243 -13.85 26.15 7.93
N SER A 244 -14.45 27.27 8.27
CA SER A 244 -15.74 27.72 7.76
C SER A 244 -15.72 28.12 6.28
N ASP A 245 -14.62 27.93 5.58
CA ASP A 245 -14.50 28.24 4.16
C ASP A 245 -14.84 26.99 3.34
N ALA A 246 -16.00 27.01 2.69
CA ALA A 246 -16.68 25.87 2.06
C ALA A 246 -15.96 25.27 0.82
N ARG A 247 -14.69 25.60 0.58
CA ARG A 247 -13.94 25.21 -0.62
C ARG A 247 -12.50 24.78 -0.40
N SER A 248 -12.03 24.58 0.83
CA SER A 248 -10.65 24.19 1.07
C SER A 248 -10.49 22.67 1.09
N GLY A 249 -9.45 22.17 0.42
CA GLY A 249 -9.01 20.79 0.52
C GLY A 249 -8.51 20.48 1.93
N ARG A 250 -8.46 19.22 2.26
CA ARG A 250 -7.84 18.72 3.49
C ARG A 250 -7.12 17.39 3.25
N VAL A 251 -6.13 17.12 4.08
CA VAL A 251 -5.54 15.78 4.12
C VAL A 251 -6.61 14.81 4.61
N PHE A 252 -6.87 13.79 3.79
CA PHE A 252 -7.81 12.73 4.07
C PHE A 252 -7.14 11.54 4.74
N LEU A 253 -5.97 11.16 4.22
CA LEU A 253 -5.17 10.06 4.71
C LEU A 253 -3.70 10.26 4.31
N CYS A 254 -2.78 9.87 5.18
CA CYS A 254 -1.37 9.77 4.89
C CYS A 254 -0.78 8.61 5.68
N ASN A 255 0.16 7.86 5.10
CA ASN A 255 0.84 6.77 5.79
C ASN A 255 2.06 7.23 6.62
N TYR A 256 2.34 8.52 6.63
CA TYR A 256 3.32 9.15 7.51
C TYR A 256 2.65 10.02 8.58
N LYS A 257 3.22 10.11 9.78
CA LYS A 257 2.64 10.86 10.90
C LYS A 257 2.51 12.37 10.65
N ASN A 258 3.35 12.95 9.80
CA ASN A 258 3.33 14.38 9.45
C ASN A 258 3.15 14.49 7.93
N PRO A 259 1.90 14.56 7.42
CA PRO A 259 1.65 14.74 6.00
C PRO A 259 2.15 16.11 5.53
N LEU A 260 2.51 16.19 4.24
CA LEU A 260 2.92 17.42 3.57
C LEU A 260 4.18 18.10 4.18
N GLY A 261 5.15 17.30 4.65
CA GLY A 261 6.37 17.82 5.28
C GLY A 261 7.21 18.78 4.42
N ARG A 262 6.94 18.88 3.11
CA ARG A 262 7.56 19.84 2.19
C ARG A 262 6.59 20.19 1.07
N VAL A 263 5.93 21.32 1.22
CA VAL A 263 5.29 22.02 0.12
C VAL A 263 6.26 23.12 -0.33
N SER A 264 6.74 23.02 -1.55
CA SER A 264 7.62 24.01 -2.15
C SER A 264 6.87 24.70 -3.27
N GLY A 265 6.63 25.99 -3.12
CA GLY A 265 6.29 26.91 -4.19
C GLY A 265 4.99 26.63 -4.96
N ILE A 266 4.45 27.68 -5.56
CA ILE A 266 3.44 27.61 -6.60
C ILE A 266 4.21 27.60 -7.91
N SER A 267 4.14 26.51 -8.69
CA SER A 267 4.78 26.42 -10.00
C SER A 267 3.79 25.93 -11.04
N GLY A 268 3.89 26.46 -12.23
CA GLY A 268 3.09 26.11 -13.40
C GLY A 268 2.69 27.33 -14.22
N PRO A 269 2.42 27.18 -15.51
CA PRO A 269 2.08 28.31 -16.37
C PRO A 269 0.78 29.04 -15.99
N ASP A 270 -0.06 28.44 -15.12
CA ASP A 270 -1.36 28.98 -14.75
C ASP A 270 -1.57 29.21 -13.24
N LEU A 271 -0.54 29.14 -12.37
CA LEU A 271 -0.62 29.37 -10.91
C LEU A 271 -1.67 28.50 -10.16
N HIS A 272 -2.07 27.37 -10.72
CA HIS A 272 -3.14 26.52 -10.18
C HIS A 272 -2.65 25.21 -9.53
N GLU A 273 -1.36 24.92 -9.59
CA GLU A 273 -0.76 23.74 -8.97
C GLU A 273 0.27 24.14 -7.91
N VAL A 274 0.30 23.35 -6.84
CA VAL A 274 1.27 23.44 -5.74
C VAL A 274 2.17 22.21 -5.82
N GLU A 275 3.48 22.40 -5.74
CA GLU A 275 4.42 21.29 -5.70
C GLU A 275 4.44 20.65 -4.32
N VAL A 276 4.17 19.35 -4.27
CA VAL A 276 4.21 18.52 -3.07
C VAL A 276 5.31 17.48 -3.22
N THR A 277 6.22 17.42 -2.24
CA THR A 277 7.25 16.39 -2.18
C THR A 277 6.78 15.22 -1.34
N LEU A 278 6.68 14.05 -1.96
CA LEU A 278 6.37 12.78 -1.31
C LEU A 278 7.66 12.10 -0.87
N ARG A 279 7.67 11.60 0.36
CA ARG A 279 8.76 10.79 0.93
C ARG A 279 8.82 9.39 0.30
N PRO A 280 9.87 8.59 0.58
CA PRO A 280 9.92 7.19 0.16
C PRO A 280 8.65 6.42 0.54
N TYR A 281 8.01 5.77 -0.42
CA TYR A 281 6.77 4.98 -0.24
C TYR A 281 5.63 5.75 0.45
N GLU A 282 5.57 7.07 0.30
CA GLU A 282 4.48 7.87 0.84
C GLU A 282 3.22 7.74 0.00
N SER A 283 2.10 7.55 0.67
CA SER A 283 0.76 7.74 0.16
C SER A 283 0.14 8.98 0.79
N LEU A 284 -0.37 9.86 -0.06
CA LEU A 284 -1.09 11.06 0.34
C LEU A 284 -2.45 11.08 -0.36
N ALA A 285 -3.52 11.14 0.41
CA ALA A 285 -4.87 11.34 -0.09
C ALA A 285 -5.42 12.68 0.39
N LEU A 286 -5.94 13.46 -0.54
CA LEU A 286 -6.51 14.78 -0.31
C LEU A 286 -7.98 14.79 -0.74
N ILE A 287 -8.86 15.38 0.06
CA ILE A 287 -10.30 15.43 -0.22
C ILE A 287 -10.80 16.87 -0.27
N VAL A 288 -11.71 17.12 -1.20
CA VAL A 288 -12.45 18.40 -1.35
C VAL A 288 -13.94 18.08 -1.45
N GLU A 289 -14.74 18.84 -0.72
CA GLU A 289 -16.20 18.78 -0.77
C GLU A 289 -16.73 20.16 -1.14
N GLU A 290 -17.51 20.23 -2.21
CA GLU A 290 -18.03 21.50 -2.71
C GLU A 290 -19.54 21.40 -3.05
N PRO A 291 -20.35 22.42 -2.71
CA PRO A 291 -21.73 22.44 -3.14
C PRO A 291 -21.80 22.60 -4.66
N ILE A 292 -22.73 21.88 -5.29
CA ILE A 292 -23.06 22.11 -6.70
C ILE A 292 -24.10 23.19 -6.75
N ALA A 293 -23.81 24.29 -7.47
CA ALA A 293 -24.81 25.32 -7.72
C ALA A 293 -26.06 24.68 -8.36
N SER A 294 -27.21 24.90 -7.75
CA SER A 294 -28.49 24.54 -8.35
C SER A 294 -28.65 25.34 -9.65
N SER A 295 -28.65 24.63 -10.78
CA SER A 295 -28.93 25.19 -12.10
C SER A 295 -30.39 25.58 -12.22
#